data_7d22aab52d0d9287df2fd59b3b4c9a30
#
_entry.id   7d22aab52d0d9287df2fd59b3b4c9a30
#
_cell.length_a   1.000
_cell.length_b   1.000
_cell.length_c   1.000
_cell.angle_alpha   90.00
_cell.angle_beta   90.00
_cell.angle_gamma   90.00
#
_symmetry.space_group_name_H-M   'P 1'
#
loop_
_entity.id
_entity.type
_entity.pdbx_description
1 polymer ?
#
loop_
_entity_poly.entity_id
_entity_poly.type
_entity_poly.pdbx_seq_one_letter_code
_entity_poly.pdbx_strand_id
1 'polypeptide(L)'
;MVCGTAVAFGALDSTPVVRAPAGTAASAADSARAALGEVTLPPGSERLSVPPPGLQSALAEPDETSAYVTFMLARDYWTAPDAAAVSRLLARAPAGASRQFSWGVASSGSRGVQWDLPSRGRWLGPRWLEVGAITDPHAAGRWFVMVTAVAVWTPWRLELPSGVRSVTVRRLPSGPVLARVSDAVTVGRIIAAVDGLSVDDATRAVYACPEMPAGGSPGVELTFSDASGAAAATASTGSCPPDLLLAVPGHGHQQLMLGNLRAQLQTILGISLPSFV
;
A
#
# COMPACT_ATOMS: atom_id res chain seq x y z
N MET A 1 6.67 46.04 -37.01
CA MET A 1 6.48 46.06 -35.54
C MET A 1 5.38 45.07 -35.21
N VAL A 2 5.74 43.87 -34.74
CA VAL A 2 4.79 42.88 -34.29
C VAL A 2 4.87 42.83 -32.76
N CYS A 3 3.84 43.36 -32.10
CA CYS A 3 3.68 43.24 -30.64
C CYS A 3 3.34 41.79 -30.27
N GLY A 4 4.31 41.07 -29.76
CA GLY A 4 4.08 39.77 -29.14
C GLY A 4 3.51 39.98 -27.75
N THR A 5 2.26 39.60 -27.55
CA THR A 5 1.63 39.49 -26.23
C THR A 5 2.21 38.26 -25.50
N ALA A 6 3.06 38.48 -24.53
CA ALA A 6 3.50 37.45 -23.62
C ALA A 6 2.30 37.07 -22.70
N VAL A 7 1.74 35.90 -22.90
CA VAL A 7 0.81 35.32 -21.95
C VAL A 7 1.62 34.87 -20.74
N ALA A 8 1.51 35.61 -19.65
CA ALA A 8 2.05 35.19 -18.37
C ALA A 8 1.28 33.96 -17.89
N PHE A 9 1.89 32.80 -17.98
CA PHE A 9 1.43 31.62 -17.24
C PHE A 9 1.63 31.94 -15.75
N GLY A 10 0.51 32.23 -15.08
CA GLY A 10 0.50 32.33 -13.64
C GLY A 10 1.02 31.02 -13.04
N ALA A 11 2.15 31.11 -12.36
CA ALA A 11 2.71 30.00 -11.63
C ALA A 11 1.66 29.54 -10.59
N LEU A 12 1.18 28.32 -10.76
CA LEU A 12 0.47 27.62 -9.71
C LEU A 12 1.50 27.28 -8.62
N ASP A 13 1.54 28.12 -7.60
CA ASP A 13 2.57 28.17 -6.55
C ASP A 13 2.30 27.15 -5.43
N SER A 14 1.76 25.98 -5.73
CA SER A 14 1.67 24.88 -4.80
C SER A 14 2.25 23.63 -5.44
N THR A 15 3.45 23.27 -5.02
CA THR A 15 4.00 21.95 -5.35
C THR A 15 3.06 20.89 -4.79
N PRO A 16 2.51 19.98 -5.61
CA PRO A 16 1.61 18.91 -5.12
C PRO A 16 2.36 17.84 -4.32
N VAL A 17 3.63 18.07 -4.03
CA VAL A 17 4.45 17.20 -3.19
C VAL A 17 4.40 17.69 -1.76
N VAL A 18 3.77 16.90 -0.90
CA VAL A 18 3.71 17.16 0.54
C VAL A 18 4.68 16.22 1.26
N ARG A 19 5.47 16.77 2.17
CA ARG A 19 6.42 16.00 2.98
C ARG A 19 5.77 15.54 4.27
N ALA A 20 6.17 14.37 4.72
CA ALA A 20 5.76 13.83 6.01
C ALA A 20 6.23 14.74 7.16
N PRO A 21 5.38 15.01 8.17
CA PRO A 21 5.77 15.76 9.35
C PRO A 21 6.95 15.10 10.09
N ALA A 22 7.73 15.91 10.78
CA ALA A 22 8.80 15.42 11.64
C ALA A 22 8.24 14.42 12.67
N GLY A 23 9.01 13.36 12.94
CA GLY A 23 8.63 12.31 13.89
C GLY A 23 7.79 11.17 13.31
N THR A 24 7.20 11.29 12.11
CA THR A 24 6.40 10.21 11.52
C THR A 24 7.22 8.96 11.18
N ALA A 25 8.50 9.10 10.83
CA ALA A 25 9.41 7.97 10.65
C ALA A 25 9.61 7.18 11.95
N ALA A 26 9.82 7.87 13.07
CA ALA A 26 9.92 7.24 14.40
C ALA A 26 8.61 6.51 14.75
N SER A 27 7.47 7.15 14.50
CA SER A 27 6.16 6.52 14.71
C SER A 27 5.95 5.26 13.87
N ALA A 28 6.49 5.21 12.65
CA ALA A 28 6.45 4.01 11.80
C ALA A 28 7.32 2.89 12.39
N ALA A 29 8.53 3.22 12.84
CA ALA A 29 9.41 2.25 13.50
C ALA A 29 8.80 1.72 14.81
N ASP A 30 8.16 2.59 15.60
CA ASP A 30 7.41 2.18 16.79
C ASP A 30 6.24 1.28 16.46
N SER A 31 5.54 1.57 15.35
CA SER A 31 4.43 0.75 14.87
C SER A 31 4.88 -0.67 14.46
N ALA A 32 6.05 -0.79 13.81
CA ALA A 32 6.63 -2.10 13.50
C ALA A 32 6.99 -2.86 14.79
N ARG A 33 7.66 -2.20 15.74
CA ARG A 33 7.98 -2.82 17.04
C ARG A 33 6.74 -3.26 17.82
N ALA A 34 5.70 -2.43 17.84
CA ALA A 34 4.44 -2.77 18.50
C ALA A 34 3.76 -3.99 17.86
N ALA A 35 3.85 -4.14 16.53
CA ALA A 35 3.28 -5.27 15.81
C ALA A 35 3.96 -6.61 16.19
N LEU A 36 5.26 -6.62 16.48
CA LEU A 36 5.93 -7.82 17.01
C LEU A 36 5.29 -8.30 18.31
N GLY A 37 4.89 -7.37 19.18
CA GLY A 37 4.23 -7.67 20.45
C GLY A 37 2.83 -8.29 20.31
N GLU A 38 2.22 -8.21 19.13
CA GLU A 38 0.92 -8.83 18.84
C GLU A 38 1.03 -10.35 18.59
N VAL A 39 2.24 -10.86 18.36
CA VAL A 39 2.49 -12.28 18.09
C VAL A 39 2.50 -13.07 19.39
N THR A 40 1.57 -13.99 19.56
CA THR A 40 1.56 -14.92 20.70
C THR A 40 2.31 -16.20 20.33
N LEU A 41 3.43 -16.40 20.97
CA LEU A 41 4.25 -17.60 20.75
C LEU A 41 3.67 -18.82 21.50
N PRO A 42 3.86 -20.01 20.93
CA PRO A 42 3.48 -21.25 21.61
C PRO A 42 4.28 -21.46 22.92
N PRO A 43 3.71 -22.15 23.91
CA PRO A 43 4.47 -22.57 25.09
C PRO A 43 5.73 -23.37 24.73
N GLY A 44 6.82 -23.13 25.44
CA GLY A 44 8.12 -23.75 25.16
C GLY A 44 8.94 -23.09 24.06
N SER A 45 8.46 -21.97 23.48
CA SER A 45 9.26 -21.13 22.60
C SER A 45 10.27 -20.30 23.40
N GLU A 46 11.51 -20.23 22.91
CA GLU A 46 12.58 -19.46 23.54
C GLU A 46 13.09 -18.37 22.60
N ARG A 47 13.23 -17.15 23.11
CA ARG A 47 13.76 -16.04 22.32
C ARG A 47 15.27 -16.18 22.12
N LEU A 48 15.70 -15.94 20.90
CA LEU A 48 17.11 -15.95 20.53
C LEU A 48 17.65 -14.51 20.43
N SER A 49 18.83 -14.28 20.99
CA SER A 49 19.50 -12.97 20.91
C SER A 49 20.19 -12.73 19.57
N VAL A 50 20.46 -13.80 18.82
CA VAL A 50 21.15 -13.75 17.52
C VAL A 50 20.41 -14.66 16.54
N PRO A 51 20.23 -14.24 15.28
CA PRO A 51 19.63 -15.07 14.26
C PRO A 51 20.46 -16.34 14.03
N PRO A 52 19.82 -17.51 13.94
CA PRO A 52 20.53 -18.74 13.56
C PRO A 52 21.14 -18.63 12.17
N PRO A 53 22.33 -19.23 11.95
CA PRO A 53 22.94 -19.27 10.62
C PRO A 53 21.97 -19.83 9.57
N GLY A 54 21.90 -19.18 8.40
CA GLY A 54 21.04 -19.59 7.28
C GLY A 54 19.57 -19.24 7.41
N LEU A 55 19.08 -18.76 8.56
CA LEU A 55 17.66 -18.39 8.71
C LEU A 55 17.31 -17.18 7.84
N GLN A 56 18.17 -16.17 7.79
CA GLN A 56 17.92 -14.96 6.99
C GLN A 56 17.91 -15.23 5.47
N SER A 57 18.79 -16.13 5.00
CA SER A 57 18.84 -16.50 3.58
C SER A 57 17.70 -17.42 3.15
N ALA A 58 17.08 -18.13 4.10
CA ALA A 58 15.94 -19.00 3.84
C ALA A 58 14.59 -18.25 3.81
N LEU A 59 14.56 -17.07 4.38
CA LEU A 59 13.39 -16.20 4.49
C LEU A 59 13.71 -14.91 3.74
N ALA A 60 13.06 -14.68 2.61
CA ALA A 60 13.32 -13.51 1.77
C ALA A 60 13.27 -12.22 2.58
N GLU A 61 14.33 -11.41 2.49
CA GLU A 61 14.31 -10.07 3.05
C GLU A 61 13.47 -9.13 2.18
N PRO A 62 12.64 -8.28 2.79
CA PRO A 62 12.03 -7.20 2.05
C PRO A 62 13.10 -6.30 1.42
N ASP A 63 13.00 -5.98 0.13
CA ASP A 63 13.82 -4.96 -0.48
C ASP A 63 13.65 -3.64 0.28
N GLU A 64 14.76 -3.08 0.77
CA GLU A 64 14.74 -2.00 1.77
C GLU A 64 14.45 -0.61 1.18
N THR A 65 14.43 -0.46 -0.13
CA THR A 65 14.31 0.87 -0.74
C THR A 65 13.43 0.89 -1.98
N SER A 66 12.35 1.64 -1.89
CA SER A 66 11.67 2.22 -3.03
C SER A 66 11.89 3.73 -3.08
N ALA A 67 11.79 4.32 -4.25
CA ALA A 67 11.90 5.76 -4.42
C ALA A 67 10.81 6.56 -3.64
N TYR A 68 9.76 5.89 -3.21
CA TYR A 68 8.54 6.52 -2.68
C TYR A 68 8.25 6.19 -1.22
N VAL A 69 8.76 5.06 -0.72
CA VAL A 69 8.47 4.58 0.64
C VAL A 69 9.74 4.02 1.29
N THR A 70 9.75 4.01 2.61
CA THR A 70 10.79 3.38 3.41
C THR A 70 10.17 2.31 4.30
N PHE A 71 10.75 1.11 4.30
CA PHE A 71 10.31 0.03 5.15
C PHE A 71 10.95 0.14 6.53
N MET A 72 10.13 0.27 7.55
CA MET A 72 10.53 0.22 8.94
C MET A 72 10.35 -1.21 9.43
N LEU A 73 11.48 -1.89 9.67
CA LEU A 73 11.54 -3.30 10.01
C LEU A 73 11.79 -3.48 11.50
N ALA A 74 11.09 -4.43 12.09
CA ALA A 74 11.41 -4.97 13.41
C ALA A 74 11.39 -6.50 13.33
N ARG A 75 12.36 -7.17 13.94
CA ARG A 75 12.52 -8.62 13.88
C ARG A 75 12.80 -9.22 15.23
N ASP A 76 12.23 -10.40 15.46
CA ASP A 76 12.52 -11.27 16.58
C ASP A 76 12.76 -12.70 16.10
N TYR A 77 13.65 -13.40 16.80
CA TYR A 77 14.03 -14.77 16.51
C TYR A 77 13.69 -15.66 17.70
N TRP A 78 13.21 -16.86 17.41
CA TRP A 78 12.72 -17.79 18.44
C TRP A 78 13.02 -19.23 18.06
N THR A 79 13.04 -20.12 19.06
CA THR A 79 12.87 -21.54 18.81
C THR A 79 11.42 -21.93 19.07
N ALA A 80 10.94 -22.96 18.39
CA ALA A 80 9.68 -23.63 18.69
C ALA A 80 9.95 -25.12 18.95
N PRO A 81 9.26 -25.73 19.93
CA PRO A 81 9.61 -27.06 20.38
C PRO A 81 9.31 -28.16 19.36
N ASP A 82 8.31 -27.95 18.49
CA ASP A 82 7.89 -28.97 17.52
C ASP A 82 7.10 -28.37 16.34
N ALA A 83 6.80 -29.20 15.34
CA ALA A 83 6.04 -28.84 14.16
C ALA A 83 4.58 -28.44 14.46
N ALA A 84 3.99 -28.98 15.54
CA ALA A 84 2.61 -28.65 15.93
C ALA A 84 2.56 -27.24 16.55
N ALA A 85 3.58 -26.85 17.32
CA ALA A 85 3.74 -25.48 17.82
C ALA A 85 3.85 -24.48 16.69
N VAL A 86 4.68 -24.76 15.66
CA VAL A 86 4.80 -23.93 14.47
C VAL A 86 3.47 -23.86 13.71
N SER A 87 2.77 -24.97 13.53
CA SER A 87 1.47 -24.97 12.83
C SER A 87 0.43 -24.11 13.56
N ARG A 88 0.38 -24.17 14.90
CA ARG A 88 -0.50 -23.29 15.70
C ARG A 88 -0.13 -21.81 15.54
N LEU A 89 1.17 -21.49 15.55
CA LEU A 89 1.65 -20.13 15.36
C LEU A 89 1.24 -19.58 13.99
N LEU A 90 1.48 -20.32 12.90
CA LEU A 90 1.14 -19.91 11.54
C LEU A 90 -0.37 -19.85 11.26
N ALA A 91 -1.19 -20.52 12.07
CA ALA A 91 -2.64 -20.47 11.96
C ALA A 91 -3.27 -19.30 12.74
N ARG A 92 -2.56 -18.72 13.69
CA ARG A 92 -3.09 -17.72 14.61
C ARG A 92 -2.89 -16.32 14.10
N ALA A 93 -3.94 -15.72 13.56
CA ALA A 93 -3.93 -14.33 13.13
C ALA A 93 -3.83 -13.37 14.34
N PRO A 94 -3.04 -12.28 14.24
CA PRO A 94 -3.16 -11.15 15.14
C PRO A 94 -4.55 -10.52 15.10
N ALA A 95 -4.90 -9.77 16.13
CA ALA A 95 -6.21 -9.12 16.20
C ALA A 95 -6.42 -8.13 15.05
N GLY A 96 -7.54 -8.27 14.33
CA GLY A 96 -7.87 -7.42 13.18
C GLY A 96 -7.04 -7.64 11.92
N ALA A 97 -6.13 -8.62 11.92
CA ALA A 97 -5.32 -8.96 10.75
C ALA A 97 -6.11 -9.83 9.77
N SER A 98 -5.79 -9.69 8.48
CA SER A 98 -6.23 -10.62 7.42
C SER A 98 -5.04 -11.41 6.89
N ARG A 99 -5.27 -12.69 6.56
CA ARG A 99 -4.23 -13.52 5.92
C ARG A 99 -4.08 -13.07 4.47
N GLN A 100 -2.87 -12.68 4.09
CA GLN A 100 -2.57 -12.34 2.71
C GLN A 100 -2.18 -13.58 1.91
N PHE A 101 -1.13 -14.26 2.35
CA PHE A 101 -0.70 -15.52 1.72
C PHE A 101 0.03 -16.41 2.72
N SER A 102 0.19 -17.68 2.33
CA SER A 102 1.07 -18.62 3.03
C SER A 102 1.97 -19.31 2.01
N TRP A 103 3.17 -19.63 2.44
CA TRP A 103 4.17 -20.25 1.59
C TRP A 103 4.87 -21.41 2.30
N GLY A 104 5.48 -22.28 1.49
CA GLY A 104 6.28 -23.37 1.99
C GLY A 104 7.22 -23.88 0.90
N VAL A 105 8.45 -24.20 1.29
CA VAL A 105 9.47 -24.76 0.39
C VAL A 105 9.84 -26.14 0.88
N ALA A 106 9.42 -27.14 0.14
CA ALA A 106 9.60 -28.56 0.53
C ALA A 106 11.08 -28.95 0.69
N SER A 107 11.97 -28.42 -0.15
CA SER A 107 13.40 -28.74 -0.12
C SER A 107 14.13 -28.25 1.11
N SER A 108 13.69 -27.11 1.68
CA SER A 108 14.28 -26.54 2.91
C SER A 108 13.47 -26.81 4.17
N GLY A 109 12.27 -27.41 4.04
CA GLY A 109 11.34 -27.56 5.13
C GLY A 109 10.81 -26.22 5.69
N SER A 110 11.08 -25.12 4.99
CA SER A 110 10.62 -23.79 5.41
C SER A 110 9.15 -23.57 5.10
N ARG A 111 8.48 -22.83 5.95
CA ARG A 111 7.08 -22.44 5.79
C ARG A 111 6.80 -21.12 6.48
N GLY A 112 5.80 -20.39 6.02
CA GLY A 112 5.46 -19.12 6.60
C GLY A 112 4.08 -18.63 6.24
N VAL A 113 3.72 -17.50 6.84
CA VAL A 113 2.48 -16.79 6.58
C VAL A 113 2.73 -15.29 6.69
N GLN A 114 2.08 -14.53 5.85
CA GLN A 114 1.99 -13.08 5.99
C GLN A 114 0.58 -12.69 6.40
N TRP A 115 0.51 -11.79 7.37
CA TRP A 115 -0.70 -11.20 7.88
C TRP A 115 -0.68 -9.70 7.65
N ASP A 116 -1.65 -9.19 6.90
CA ASP A 116 -1.84 -7.76 6.78
C ASP A 116 -2.48 -7.21 8.04
N LEU A 117 -1.93 -6.12 8.53
CA LEU A 117 -2.41 -5.40 9.69
C LEU A 117 -3.16 -4.14 9.26
N PRO A 118 -4.15 -3.67 10.05
CA PRO A 118 -4.83 -2.42 9.75
C PRO A 118 -3.85 -1.25 9.59
N SER A 119 -3.99 -0.47 8.52
CA SER A 119 -3.24 0.76 8.30
C SER A 119 -3.60 1.80 9.37
N ARG A 120 -2.63 2.61 9.81
CA ARG A 120 -2.80 3.58 10.92
C ARG A 120 -2.54 5.02 10.51
N GLY A 121 -2.76 5.40 9.28
CA GLY A 121 -2.72 6.82 8.92
C GLY A 121 -2.11 7.14 7.58
N ARG A 122 -2.18 8.41 7.22
CA ARG A 122 -1.83 8.97 5.92
C ARG A 122 -0.36 8.81 5.53
N TRP A 123 0.54 8.82 6.53
CA TRP A 123 1.99 8.72 6.35
C TRP A 123 2.53 7.34 6.67
N LEU A 124 1.64 6.45 7.11
CA LEU A 124 1.90 5.05 7.37
C LEU A 124 1.12 4.24 6.37
N GLY A 125 1.81 3.69 5.39
CA GLY A 125 1.27 2.78 4.41
C GLY A 125 0.87 1.43 5.00
N PRO A 126 0.84 0.40 4.18
CA PRO A 126 0.54 -0.95 4.64
C PRO A 126 1.45 -1.39 5.78
N ARG A 127 0.93 -2.21 6.67
CA ARG A 127 1.68 -2.89 7.71
C ARG A 127 1.42 -4.38 7.60
N TRP A 128 2.41 -5.16 7.86
CA TRP A 128 2.22 -6.61 7.91
C TRP A 128 3.16 -7.27 8.91
N LEU A 129 2.78 -8.48 9.30
CA LEU A 129 3.60 -9.42 10.01
C LEU A 129 3.90 -10.60 9.11
N GLU A 130 5.16 -10.95 9.00
CA GLU A 130 5.59 -12.18 8.36
C GLU A 130 6.14 -13.11 9.44
N VAL A 131 5.63 -14.32 9.49
CA VAL A 131 6.10 -15.38 10.37
C VAL A 131 6.64 -16.49 9.51
N GLY A 132 7.94 -16.68 9.54
CA GLY A 132 8.65 -17.74 8.84
C GLY A 132 9.22 -18.75 9.83
N ALA A 133 9.22 -20.03 9.45
CA ALA A 133 9.80 -21.10 10.26
C ALA A 133 10.57 -22.09 9.39
N ILE A 134 11.68 -22.58 9.91
CA ILE A 134 12.53 -23.61 9.30
C ILE A 134 12.94 -24.63 10.35
N THR A 135 13.11 -25.89 9.94
CA THR A 135 13.63 -26.94 10.84
C THR A 135 15.06 -26.62 11.30
N ASP A 136 15.35 -26.85 12.59
CA ASP A 136 16.72 -26.78 13.08
C ASP A 136 17.54 -27.96 12.54
N PRO A 137 18.59 -27.70 11.73
CA PRO A 137 19.40 -28.79 11.18
C PRO A 137 20.23 -29.54 12.23
N HIS A 138 20.37 -28.99 13.44
CA HIS A 138 21.21 -29.53 14.50
C HIS A 138 20.42 -30.19 15.64
N ALA A 139 19.07 -30.03 15.66
CA ALA A 139 18.23 -30.58 16.69
C ALA A 139 16.91 -31.12 16.12
N ALA A 140 16.79 -32.43 16.02
CA ALA A 140 15.62 -33.09 15.50
C ALA A 140 14.34 -32.64 16.24
N GLY A 141 13.32 -32.25 15.48
CA GLY A 141 12.03 -31.80 15.99
C GLY A 141 11.96 -30.35 16.43
N ARG A 142 13.10 -29.66 16.65
CA ARG A 142 13.12 -28.22 16.95
C ARG A 142 13.01 -27.38 15.70
N TRP A 143 12.44 -26.21 15.82
CA TRP A 143 12.27 -25.24 14.73
C TRP A 143 12.84 -23.90 15.11
N PHE A 144 13.41 -23.21 14.13
CA PHE A 144 13.68 -21.79 14.21
C PHE A 144 12.50 -21.00 13.63
N VAL A 145 12.16 -19.92 14.29
CA VAL A 145 11.07 -19.02 13.89
C VAL A 145 11.63 -17.60 13.79
N MET A 146 11.34 -16.93 12.68
CA MET A 146 11.55 -15.51 12.51
C MET A 146 10.20 -14.82 12.41
N VAL A 147 10.04 -13.76 13.18
CA VAL A 147 8.90 -12.86 13.06
C VAL A 147 9.43 -11.52 12.58
N THR A 148 8.99 -11.09 11.42
CA THR A 148 9.30 -9.79 10.86
C THR A 148 8.03 -8.94 10.84
N ALA A 149 8.07 -7.81 11.50
CA ALA A 149 7.03 -6.79 11.40
C ALA A 149 7.52 -5.67 10.50
N VAL A 150 6.68 -5.26 9.58
CA VAL A 150 6.95 -4.19 8.64
C VAL A 150 5.90 -3.11 8.78
N ALA A 151 6.36 -1.86 8.83
CA ALA A 151 5.51 -0.69 8.65
C ALA A 151 6.09 0.17 7.52
N VAL A 152 5.26 0.51 6.56
CA VAL A 152 5.68 1.35 5.43
C VAL A 152 5.56 2.81 5.84
N TRP A 153 6.67 3.56 5.77
CA TRP A 153 6.69 5.00 5.96
C TRP A 153 6.80 5.72 4.63
N THR A 154 5.93 6.71 4.42
CA THR A 154 5.92 7.54 3.22
C THR A 154 6.55 8.89 3.52
N PRO A 155 7.79 9.18 3.07
CA PRO A 155 8.48 10.44 3.33
C PRO A 155 7.87 11.64 2.60
N TRP A 156 7.18 11.40 1.49
CA TRP A 156 6.47 12.39 0.69
C TRP A 156 5.36 11.73 -0.13
N ARG A 157 4.38 12.52 -0.53
CA ARG A 157 3.28 12.06 -1.37
C ARG A 157 2.84 13.13 -2.34
N LEU A 158 2.23 12.70 -3.44
CA LEU A 158 1.47 13.59 -4.31
C LEU A 158 0.10 13.88 -3.67
N GLU A 159 -0.34 15.11 -3.78
CA GLU A 159 -1.68 15.55 -3.42
C GLU A 159 -2.32 16.27 -4.60
N LEU A 160 -3.64 16.29 -4.58
CA LEU A 160 -4.38 17.02 -5.59
C LEU A 160 -4.14 18.53 -5.43
N PRO A 161 -3.91 19.27 -6.53
CA PRO A 161 -3.72 20.72 -6.46
C PRO A 161 -4.92 21.43 -5.84
N SER A 162 -4.66 22.48 -5.06
CA SER A 162 -5.69 23.24 -4.34
C SER A 162 -6.69 23.98 -5.24
N GLY A 163 -6.36 24.15 -6.53
CA GLY A 163 -7.19 24.86 -7.51
C GLY A 163 -8.27 24.04 -8.20
N VAL A 164 -8.46 22.79 -7.82
CA VAL A 164 -9.48 21.92 -8.44
C VAL A 164 -10.90 22.48 -8.21
N ARG A 165 -11.69 22.59 -9.30
CA ARG A 165 -13.06 23.09 -9.29
C ARG A 165 -14.09 22.08 -9.81
N SER A 166 -13.65 21.08 -10.55
CA SER A 166 -14.55 20.03 -11.03
C SER A 166 -13.86 18.69 -11.14
N VAL A 167 -14.64 17.63 -11.09
CA VAL A 167 -14.18 16.25 -11.28
C VAL A 167 -15.07 15.58 -12.32
N THR A 168 -14.44 15.02 -13.34
CA THR A 168 -15.12 14.16 -14.34
C THR A 168 -14.72 12.72 -14.08
N VAL A 169 -15.72 11.84 -13.92
CA VAL A 169 -15.54 10.41 -13.76
C VAL A 169 -15.91 9.73 -15.06
N ARG A 170 -14.97 9.03 -15.68
CA ARG A 170 -15.15 8.31 -16.94
C ARG A 170 -14.89 6.83 -16.76
N ARG A 171 -15.63 5.98 -17.43
CA ARG A 171 -15.36 4.54 -17.49
C ARG A 171 -14.14 4.25 -18.37
N LEU A 172 -13.25 3.39 -17.91
CA LEU A 172 -12.11 2.87 -18.68
C LEU A 172 -12.48 1.55 -19.40
N PRO A 173 -11.77 1.22 -20.51
CA PRO A 173 -11.05 2.16 -21.38
C PRO A 173 -12.06 2.90 -22.28
N SER A 174 -11.84 4.18 -22.55
CA SER A 174 -12.60 4.98 -23.54
C SER A 174 -14.12 4.95 -23.42
N GLY A 175 -14.66 4.61 -22.24
CA GLY A 175 -16.08 4.49 -21.98
C GLY A 175 -16.79 5.84 -21.73
N PRO A 176 -18.09 5.83 -21.46
CA PRO A 176 -18.86 7.05 -21.22
C PRO A 176 -18.44 7.78 -19.95
N VAL A 177 -18.75 9.07 -19.89
CA VAL A 177 -18.71 9.84 -18.67
C VAL A 177 -19.83 9.34 -17.75
N LEU A 178 -19.48 8.92 -16.55
CA LEU A 178 -20.40 8.40 -15.53
C LEU A 178 -20.93 9.51 -14.62
N ALA A 179 -20.07 10.50 -14.34
CA ALA A 179 -20.44 11.67 -13.53
C ALA A 179 -19.59 12.88 -13.88
N ARG A 180 -20.17 14.08 -13.72
CA ARG A 180 -19.47 15.37 -13.69
C ARG A 180 -19.92 16.12 -12.45
N VAL A 181 -18.95 16.53 -11.65
CA VAL A 181 -19.18 17.18 -10.35
C VAL A 181 -18.51 18.53 -10.37
N SER A 182 -19.26 19.59 -10.02
CA SER A 182 -18.75 20.96 -9.91
C SER A 182 -19.21 21.65 -8.61
N ASP A 183 -20.05 21.00 -7.81
CA ASP A 183 -20.36 21.55 -6.49
C ASP A 183 -19.17 21.37 -5.54
N ALA A 184 -18.84 22.44 -4.83
CA ALA A 184 -17.61 22.52 -4.05
C ALA A 184 -17.56 21.48 -2.89
N VAL A 185 -18.71 21.10 -2.35
CA VAL A 185 -18.79 20.14 -1.23
C VAL A 185 -18.44 18.74 -1.73
N THR A 186 -19.06 18.31 -2.81
CA THR A 186 -18.81 16.97 -3.39
C THR A 186 -17.39 16.88 -3.97
N VAL A 187 -16.92 17.93 -4.66
CA VAL A 187 -15.52 18.03 -5.13
C VAL A 187 -14.56 17.88 -3.94
N GLY A 188 -14.77 18.63 -2.85
CA GLY A 188 -13.95 18.53 -1.64
C GLY A 188 -13.96 17.14 -1.01
N ARG A 189 -15.10 16.45 -1.01
CA ARG A 189 -15.18 15.06 -0.52
C ARG A 189 -14.41 14.07 -1.38
N ILE A 190 -14.43 14.24 -2.71
CA ILE A 190 -13.67 13.40 -3.64
C ILE A 190 -12.16 13.64 -3.45
N ILE A 191 -11.73 14.91 -3.33
CA ILE A 191 -10.33 15.27 -3.05
C ILE A 191 -9.88 14.64 -1.74
N ALA A 192 -10.65 14.80 -0.66
CA ALA A 192 -10.32 14.21 0.63
C ALA A 192 -10.24 12.68 0.59
N ALA A 193 -11.08 12.03 -0.21
CA ALA A 193 -11.04 10.58 -0.40
C ALA A 193 -9.75 10.13 -1.10
N VAL A 194 -9.30 10.85 -2.14
CA VAL A 194 -8.05 10.55 -2.85
C VAL A 194 -6.84 10.87 -1.98
N ASP A 195 -6.79 12.04 -1.37
CA ASP A 195 -5.68 12.45 -0.50
C ASP A 195 -5.60 11.64 0.80
N GLY A 196 -6.68 10.97 1.20
CA GLY A 196 -6.73 10.06 2.33
C GLY A 196 -6.14 8.66 2.06
N LEU A 197 -5.87 8.31 0.80
CA LEU A 197 -5.30 7.00 0.45
C LEU A 197 -3.85 6.87 0.94
N SER A 198 -3.43 5.65 1.23
CA SER A 198 -2.03 5.34 1.51
C SER A 198 -1.23 5.25 0.22
N VAL A 199 0.04 5.64 0.26
CA VAL A 199 0.97 5.39 -0.85
C VAL A 199 1.38 3.93 -0.81
N ASP A 200 1.37 3.27 -1.98
CA ASP A 200 1.87 1.91 -2.14
C ASP A 200 3.24 1.87 -2.79
N ASP A 201 3.96 0.79 -2.52
CA ASP A 201 5.17 0.44 -3.21
C ASP A 201 4.88 -0.63 -4.28
N ALA A 202 4.71 -0.18 -5.51
CA ALA A 202 4.44 -1.05 -6.65
C ALA A 202 5.51 -2.14 -6.88
N THR A 203 6.69 -2.00 -6.28
CA THR A 203 7.79 -2.95 -6.49
C THR A 203 7.58 -4.29 -5.77
N ARG A 204 6.66 -4.33 -4.79
CA ARG A 204 6.41 -5.52 -3.95
C ARG A 204 5.18 -6.33 -4.32
N ALA A 205 4.26 -5.71 -4.97
CA ALA A 205 3.00 -6.38 -5.24
C ALA A 205 3.11 -7.28 -6.47
N VAL A 206 3.44 -8.54 -6.26
CA VAL A 206 3.14 -9.59 -7.25
C VAL A 206 1.66 -9.89 -7.13
N TYR A 207 0.86 -9.10 -7.80
CA TYR A 207 -0.58 -9.35 -7.87
C TYR A 207 -0.83 -10.44 -8.93
N ALA A 208 -1.42 -11.55 -8.50
CA ALA A 208 -2.00 -12.52 -9.41
C ALA A 208 -3.27 -11.92 -10.02
N CYS A 209 -3.08 -11.03 -10.97
CA CYS A 209 -4.20 -10.45 -11.70
C CYS A 209 -4.79 -11.49 -12.65
N PRO A 210 -6.12 -11.68 -12.70
CA PRO A 210 -6.73 -12.50 -13.75
C PRO A 210 -6.35 -11.94 -15.12
N GLU A 211 -6.25 -12.80 -16.11
CA GLU A 211 -5.98 -12.39 -17.49
C GLU A 211 -6.94 -11.25 -17.86
N MET A 212 -6.37 -10.14 -18.31
CA MET A 212 -7.18 -8.99 -18.69
C MET A 212 -7.98 -9.34 -19.95
N PRO A 213 -9.30 -9.15 -19.95
CA PRO A 213 -10.08 -9.37 -21.14
C PRO A 213 -9.58 -8.47 -22.28
N ALA A 214 -9.67 -8.97 -23.52
CA ALA A 214 -9.34 -8.22 -24.71
C ALA A 214 -10.22 -6.94 -24.78
N GLY A 215 -9.77 -5.82 -24.29
CA GLY A 215 -10.52 -4.57 -24.13
C GLY A 215 -10.09 -3.75 -22.94
N GLY A 216 -9.11 -4.26 -22.17
CA GLY A 216 -8.53 -3.56 -21.02
C GLY A 216 -9.30 -3.78 -19.72
N SER A 217 -8.73 -3.30 -18.66
CA SER A 217 -9.28 -3.41 -17.31
C SER A 217 -10.52 -2.53 -17.13
N PRO A 218 -11.63 -3.07 -16.63
CA PRO A 218 -12.75 -2.23 -16.24
C PRO A 218 -12.37 -1.36 -15.04
N GLY A 219 -12.49 -0.06 -15.19
CA GLY A 219 -12.14 0.88 -14.15
C GLY A 219 -12.74 2.26 -14.41
N VAL A 220 -12.28 3.22 -13.66
CA VAL A 220 -12.66 4.62 -13.86
C VAL A 220 -11.42 5.52 -13.88
N GLU A 221 -11.48 6.56 -14.70
CA GLU A 221 -10.57 7.67 -14.68
C GLU A 221 -11.27 8.87 -14.07
N LEU A 222 -10.61 9.52 -13.13
CA LEU A 222 -11.00 10.80 -12.58
C LEU A 222 -10.12 11.87 -13.20
N THR A 223 -10.70 12.85 -13.85
CA THR A 223 -10.03 14.06 -14.30
C THR A 223 -10.40 15.19 -13.37
N PHE A 224 -9.41 15.74 -12.68
CA PHE A 224 -9.55 16.92 -11.81
C PHE A 224 -9.23 18.15 -12.61
N SER A 225 -10.16 19.10 -12.72
CA SER A 225 -9.95 20.30 -13.52
C SER A 225 -10.01 21.56 -12.66
N ASP A 226 -9.21 22.53 -13.02
CA ASP A 226 -9.20 23.89 -12.43
C ASP A 226 -10.36 24.76 -12.92
N ALA A 227 -10.34 26.04 -12.54
CA ALA A 227 -11.36 27.01 -12.93
C ALA A 227 -11.37 27.31 -14.43
N SER A 228 -10.27 27.09 -15.16
CA SER A 228 -10.19 27.23 -16.62
C SER A 228 -10.72 25.99 -17.36
N GLY A 229 -10.97 24.90 -16.67
CA GLY A 229 -11.30 23.60 -17.24
C GLY A 229 -10.08 22.77 -17.65
N ALA A 230 -8.85 23.27 -17.42
CA ALA A 230 -7.66 22.50 -17.67
C ALA A 230 -7.50 21.38 -16.66
N ALA A 231 -6.97 20.22 -17.10
CA ALA A 231 -6.70 19.10 -16.23
C ALA A 231 -5.55 19.43 -15.27
N ALA A 232 -5.86 19.55 -13.99
CA ALA A 232 -4.91 19.78 -12.91
C ALA A 232 -4.29 18.49 -12.38
N ALA A 233 -5.02 17.36 -12.46
CA ALA A 233 -4.55 16.03 -12.13
C ALA A 233 -5.44 14.97 -12.79
N THR A 234 -4.91 13.75 -12.90
CA THR A 234 -5.69 12.57 -13.27
C THR A 234 -5.43 11.45 -12.28
N ALA A 235 -6.47 10.66 -12.03
CA ALA A 235 -6.35 9.48 -11.20
C ALA A 235 -7.11 8.33 -11.86
N SER A 236 -6.47 7.17 -12.04
CA SER A 236 -7.09 6.02 -12.68
C SER A 236 -7.15 4.84 -11.72
N THR A 237 -8.30 4.18 -11.67
CA THR A 237 -8.50 2.91 -10.98
C THR A 237 -8.77 1.83 -12.02
N GLY A 238 -8.54 0.59 -11.70
CA GLY A 238 -9.05 -0.46 -12.57
C GLY A 238 -8.04 -1.47 -13.02
N SER A 239 -6.84 -1.40 -12.51
CA SER A 239 -5.97 -2.55 -12.50
C SER A 239 -6.26 -3.41 -11.28
N CYS A 240 -5.83 -4.63 -11.32
CA CYS A 240 -5.79 -5.53 -10.18
C CYS A 240 -4.45 -5.29 -9.44
N PRO A 241 -4.49 -5.02 -8.15
CA PRO A 241 -5.63 -4.77 -7.25
C PRO A 241 -6.28 -3.39 -7.48
N PRO A 242 -7.31 -3.04 -6.70
CA PRO A 242 -8.07 -1.80 -6.85
C PRO A 242 -7.26 -0.55 -6.43
N ASP A 243 -6.15 -0.35 -7.08
CA ASP A 243 -5.21 0.73 -6.78
C ASP A 243 -5.53 1.96 -7.62
N LEU A 244 -5.19 3.10 -7.07
CA LEU A 244 -5.28 4.38 -7.75
C LEU A 244 -3.89 4.79 -8.22
N LEU A 245 -3.77 5.07 -9.50
CA LEU A 245 -2.60 5.71 -10.06
C LEU A 245 -2.86 7.22 -10.17
N LEU A 246 -2.22 8.01 -9.31
CA LEU A 246 -2.33 9.47 -9.32
C LEU A 246 -1.21 10.08 -10.16
N ALA A 247 -1.59 10.91 -11.15
CA ALA A 247 -0.68 11.68 -11.98
C ALA A 247 -1.00 13.17 -11.87
N VAL A 248 0.01 13.99 -11.64
CA VAL A 248 -0.10 15.45 -11.61
C VAL A 248 0.80 16.04 -12.70
N PRO A 249 0.27 16.85 -13.63
CA PRO A 249 1.05 17.48 -14.69
C PRO A 249 2.25 18.26 -14.13
N GLY A 250 3.39 18.16 -14.82
CA GLY A 250 4.62 18.82 -14.39
C GLY A 250 5.45 18.02 -13.36
N HIS A 251 4.89 16.99 -12.76
CA HIS A 251 5.61 16.01 -11.95
C HIS A 251 5.82 14.75 -12.79
N GLY A 252 7.05 14.46 -13.18
CA GLY A 252 7.37 13.33 -14.05
C GLY A 252 7.11 11.95 -13.48
N HIS A 253 6.47 11.87 -12.29
CA HIS A 253 6.18 10.63 -11.58
C HIS A 253 4.68 10.48 -11.34
N GLN A 254 4.21 9.25 -11.51
CA GLN A 254 2.90 8.82 -11.07
C GLN A 254 3.08 8.14 -9.70
N GLN A 255 2.10 8.28 -8.83
CA GLN A 255 2.14 7.64 -7.51
C GLN A 255 1.00 6.63 -7.37
N LEU A 256 1.35 5.41 -7.03
CA LEU A 256 0.38 4.36 -6.74
C LEU A 256 -0.14 4.54 -5.32
N MET A 257 -1.45 4.45 -5.17
CA MET A 257 -2.13 4.62 -3.90
C MET A 257 -3.08 3.47 -3.62
N LEU A 258 -3.09 3.02 -2.38
CA LEU A 258 -3.94 1.94 -1.87
C LEU A 258 -5.07 2.46 -1.01
N GLY A 259 -6.25 1.87 -1.19
CA GLY A 259 -7.38 2.09 -0.33
C GLY A 259 -8.71 1.78 -1.02
N ASN A 260 -9.80 1.96 -0.28
CA ASN A 260 -11.13 1.64 -0.77
C ASN A 260 -11.78 2.85 -1.49
N LEU A 261 -11.04 3.48 -2.42
CA LEU A 261 -11.53 4.68 -3.13
C LEU A 261 -12.83 4.41 -3.88
N ARG A 262 -12.95 3.25 -4.52
CA ARG A 262 -14.14 2.90 -5.29
C ARG A 262 -15.41 2.95 -4.44
N ALA A 263 -15.42 2.31 -3.28
CA ALA A 263 -16.59 2.33 -2.39
C ALA A 263 -16.87 3.74 -1.85
N GLN A 264 -15.82 4.52 -1.58
CA GLN A 264 -15.98 5.92 -1.18
C GLN A 264 -16.60 6.75 -2.31
N LEU A 265 -16.14 6.62 -3.56
CA LEU A 265 -16.70 7.31 -4.71
C LEU A 265 -18.16 6.89 -4.98
N GLN A 266 -18.49 5.60 -4.88
CA GLN A 266 -19.88 5.12 -5.00
C GLN A 266 -20.78 5.79 -3.96
N THR A 267 -20.30 5.88 -2.72
CA THR A 267 -21.04 6.56 -1.63
C THR A 267 -21.17 8.07 -1.88
N ILE A 268 -20.08 8.74 -2.32
CA ILE A 268 -20.07 10.19 -2.55
C ILE A 268 -20.96 10.57 -3.72
N LEU A 269 -20.92 9.78 -4.80
CA LEU A 269 -21.59 10.10 -6.07
C LEU A 269 -22.99 9.50 -6.17
N GLY A 270 -23.34 8.53 -5.32
CA GLY A 270 -24.61 7.81 -5.39
C GLY A 270 -24.78 6.96 -6.66
N ILE A 271 -23.67 6.52 -7.29
CA ILE A 271 -23.67 5.73 -8.52
C ILE A 271 -22.94 4.40 -8.34
N SER A 272 -23.28 3.41 -9.15
CA SER A 272 -22.54 2.16 -9.23
C SER A 272 -21.34 2.33 -10.17
N LEU A 273 -20.14 2.02 -9.67
CA LEU A 273 -18.91 2.03 -10.47
C LEU A 273 -18.56 0.62 -10.94
N PRO A 274 -17.92 0.48 -12.12
CA PRO A 274 -17.49 -0.82 -12.63
C PRO A 274 -16.64 -1.58 -11.60
N SER A 275 -16.85 -2.91 -11.52
CA SER A 275 -16.03 -3.81 -10.71
C SER A 275 -15.36 -4.84 -11.60
N PHE A 276 -14.21 -5.34 -11.17
CA PHE A 276 -13.80 -6.67 -11.56
C PHE A 276 -14.81 -7.68 -10.99
N VAL A 277 -15.28 -8.57 -11.82
CA VAL A 277 -16.07 -9.75 -11.42
C VAL A 277 -15.10 -10.92 -11.28
#